data_f5c0c857834d50b546f9d4be41520ff9
#
_entry.id   f5c0c857834d50b546f9d4be41520ff9
#
_cell.length_a   1.000
_cell.length_b   1.000
_cell.length_c   1.000
_cell.angle_alpha   90.00
_cell.angle_beta   90.00
_cell.angle_gamma   90.00
#
_symmetry.space_group_name_H-M   'P 1'
#
loop_
_entity.id
_entity.type
_entity.pdbx_description
1 polymer ?
#
loop_
_entity_poly.entity_id
_entity_poly.type
_entity_poly.pdbx_seq_one_letter_code
_entity_poly.pdbx_strand_id
1 'polypeptide(L)'
;YKHSMRLCNEIYSTEDASDETLGLFSTWDFDLSSFQQYAVEALHLGHHVLVSAPTGSGKTLVADAAIRHSSGHHERVIYLSPIKALSNQKFDEFQKKFPEKSVGIITGNVCFNPEAEVLVMTTEILRNTLFQRQMVMEGSLEKGQVDLHFEMDIENDLSKVIFDEVHYLNDPDRGGAVEETMMMLPGSVQLIMLSATIDKPEKLAQWVEGRQTNGDRE
;
A
#
# COMPACT_ATOMS: atom_id res chain seq x y z
N TYR A 1 -1.92 23.38 1.94
CA TYR A 1 -2.89 22.71 1.06
C TYR A 1 -3.92 22.03 1.97
N LYS A 2 -5.21 22.37 1.86
CA LYS A 2 -6.27 21.64 2.50
C LYS A 2 -6.38 20.30 1.78
N HIS A 3 -5.87 19.24 2.38
CA HIS A 3 -6.16 17.87 1.95
C HIS A 3 -7.66 17.65 2.19
N SER A 4 -8.43 17.51 1.15
CA SER A 4 -9.85 17.18 1.25
C SER A 4 -10.06 15.84 0.59
N MET A 5 -10.64 14.90 1.34
CA MET A 5 -11.10 13.63 0.81
C MET A 5 -12.02 13.88 -0.40
N ARG A 6 -11.72 13.22 -1.52
CA ARG A 6 -12.59 13.20 -2.70
C ARG A 6 -13.28 11.83 -2.78
N LEU A 7 -14.58 11.84 -2.79
CA LEU A 7 -15.40 10.65 -3.02
C LEU A 7 -15.69 10.53 -4.52
N CYS A 8 -15.27 9.44 -5.16
CA CYS A 8 -15.37 9.24 -6.60
C CYS A 8 -16.39 8.12 -6.90
N ASN A 9 -17.69 8.46 -6.88
CA ASN A 9 -18.79 7.54 -7.17
C ASN A 9 -19.43 7.77 -8.55
N GLU A 10 -18.92 8.75 -9.30
CA GLU A 10 -19.43 9.15 -10.61
C GLU A 10 -18.65 8.49 -11.75
N ILE A 11 -19.17 8.61 -12.97
CA ILE A 11 -18.44 8.20 -14.16
C ILE A 11 -17.22 9.13 -14.32
N TYR A 12 -16.05 8.55 -14.55
CA TYR A 12 -14.83 9.32 -14.78
C TYR A 12 -14.95 10.09 -16.11
N SER A 13 -14.64 11.40 -16.07
CA SER A 13 -14.58 12.24 -17.26
C SER A 13 -13.12 12.37 -17.71
N THR A 14 -12.84 11.98 -18.95
CA THR A 14 -11.52 12.14 -19.57
C THR A 14 -11.27 13.54 -20.08
N GLU A 15 -12.28 14.42 -20.11
CA GLU A 15 -12.17 15.79 -20.62
C GLU A 15 -11.22 16.67 -19.76
N ASP A 16 -11.16 16.39 -18.46
CA ASP A 16 -10.33 17.13 -17.50
C ASP A 16 -9.00 16.40 -17.18
N ALA A 17 -8.80 15.19 -17.74
CA ALA A 17 -7.59 14.42 -17.51
C ALA A 17 -6.40 14.98 -18.29
N SER A 18 -5.21 15.00 -17.66
CA SER A 18 -3.99 15.38 -18.36
C SER A 18 -3.58 14.34 -19.39
N ASP A 19 -2.85 14.76 -20.43
CA ASP A 19 -2.29 13.85 -21.46
C ASP A 19 -1.43 12.74 -20.81
N GLU A 20 -0.74 13.07 -19.72
CA GLU A 20 0.06 12.12 -18.94
C GLU A 20 -0.82 11.06 -18.28
N THR A 21 -1.93 11.46 -17.65
CA THR A 21 -2.92 10.54 -17.07
C THR A 21 -3.54 9.63 -18.14
N LEU A 22 -3.90 10.18 -19.30
CA LEU A 22 -4.44 9.41 -20.43
C LEU A 22 -3.40 8.41 -20.98
N GLY A 23 -2.13 8.82 -21.01
CA GLY A 23 -1.00 7.94 -21.35
C GLY A 23 -0.89 6.76 -20.39
N LEU A 24 -1.11 6.96 -19.10
CA LEU A 24 -1.11 5.88 -18.12
C LEU A 24 -2.24 4.87 -18.37
N PHE A 25 -3.44 5.33 -18.70
CA PHE A 25 -4.56 4.42 -19.01
C PHE A 25 -4.27 3.53 -20.22
N SER A 26 -3.54 4.01 -21.20
CA SER A 26 -3.17 3.25 -22.40
C SER A 26 -2.15 2.14 -22.14
N THR A 27 -1.62 2.00 -20.94
CA THR A 27 -0.72 0.89 -20.59
C THR A 27 -1.45 -0.46 -20.45
N TRP A 28 -2.77 -0.46 -20.44
CA TRP A 28 -3.61 -1.66 -20.45
C TRP A 28 -4.25 -1.87 -21.82
N ASP A 29 -4.37 -3.13 -22.24
CA ASP A 29 -4.97 -3.53 -23.52
C ASP A 29 -6.53 -3.51 -23.49
N PHE A 30 -7.12 -2.97 -22.43
CA PHE A 30 -8.57 -2.89 -22.20
C PHE A 30 -8.93 -1.57 -21.53
N ASP A 31 -10.21 -1.18 -21.66
CA ASP A 31 -10.73 0.03 -21.05
C ASP A 31 -10.85 -0.12 -19.53
N LEU A 32 -10.26 0.82 -18.81
CA LEU A 32 -10.40 0.90 -17.35
C LEU A 32 -11.80 1.34 -16.95
N SER A 33 -12.37 0.69 -15.93
CA SER A 33 -13.60 1.18 -15.31
C SER A 33 -13.37 2.51 -14.59
N SER A 34 -14.43 3.29 -14.35
CA SER A 34 -14.33 4.62 -13.75
C SER A 34 -13.57 4.62 -12.42
N PHE A 35 -13.81 3.65 -11.52
CA PHE A 35 -13.08 3.61 -10.25
C PHE A 35 -11.59 3.29 -10.44
N GLN A 36 -11.23 2.49 -11.45
CA GLN A 36 -9.84 2.20 -11.79
C GLN A 36 -9.16 3.44 -12.35
N GLN A 37 -9.83 4.21 -13.21
CA GLN A 37 -9.32 5.48 -13.76
C GLN A 37 -9.05 6.48 -12.64
N TYR A 38 -10.01 6.71 -11.74
CA TYR A 38 -9.83 7.56 -10.55
C TYR A 38 -8.66 7.10 -9.68
N ALA A 39 -8.54 5.79 -9.45
CA ALA A 39 -7.48 5.26 -8.61
C ALA A 39 -6.11 5.43 -9.25
N VAL A 40 -5.97 5.15 -10.56
CA VAL A 40 -4.70 5.32 -11.29
C VAL A 40 -4.28 6.79 -11.34
N GLU A 41 -5.21 7.72 -11.61
CA GLU A 41 -4.94 9.15 -11.55
C GLU A 41 -4.50 9.59 -10.15
N ALA A 42 -5.22 9.18 -9.10
CA ALA A 42 -4.88 9.52 -7.72
C ALA A 42 -3.51 8.97 -7.31
N LEU A 43 -3.16 7.75 -7.75
CA LEU A 43 -1.83 7.17 -7.53
C LEU A 43 -0.74 8.00 -8.18
N HIS A 44 -0.94 8.42 -9.43
CA HIS A 44 0.00 9.25 -10.18
C HIS A 44 0.23 10.61 -9.51
N LEU A 45 -0.86 11.21 -8.99
CA LEU A 45 -0.81 12.48 -8.26
C LEU A 45 -0.25 12.37 -6.82
N GLY A 46 0.15 11.17 -6.39
CA GLY A 46 0.72 10.95 -5.05
C GLY A 46 -0.32 10.91 -3.92
N HIS A 47 -1.62 10.81 -4.23
CA HIS A 47 -2.67 10.75 -3.21
C HIS A 47 -2.80 9.37 -2.61
N HIS A 48 -3.21 9.28 -1.35
CA HIS A 48 -3.68 8.01 -0.79
C HIS A 48 -4.95 7.55 -1.49
N VAL A 49 -5.11 6.25 -1.66
CA VAL A 49 -6.23 5.65 -2.38
C VAL A 49 -6.92 4.60 -1.52
N LEU A 50 -8.24 4.71 -1.38
CA LEU A 50 -9.08 3.67 -0.82
C LEU A 50 -10.07 3.20 -1.89
N VAL A 51 -9.99 1.92 -2.24
CA VAL A 51 -10.93 1.27 -3.14
C VAL A 51 -11.84 0.34 -2.34
N SER A 52 -13.12 0.66 -2.29
CA SER A 52 -14.16 -0.20 -1.72
C SER A 52 -15.07 -0.69 -2.85
N ALA A 53 -14.89 -1.95 -3.26
CA ALA A 53 -15.61 -2.52 -4.40
C ALA A 53 -15.77 -4.03 -4.24
N PRO A 54 -16.80 -4.66 -4.84
CA PRO A 54 -17.04 -6.10 -4.72
C PRO A 54 -15.85 -6.96 -5.13
N THR A 55 -15.77 -8.18 -4.62
CA THR A 55 -14.81 -9.17 -5.08
C THR A 55 -14.99 -9.44 -6.58
N GLY A 56 -13.90 -9.55 -7.32
CA GLY A 56 -13.95 -9.73 -8.78
C GLY A 56 -14.14 -8.46 -9.59
N SER A 57 -14.28 -7.28 -8.98
CA SER A 57 -14.42 -5.99 -9.70
C SER A 57 -13.14 -5.46 -10.35
N GLY A 58 -12.01 -6.14 -10.17
CA GLY A 58 -10.72 -5.70 -10.72
C GLY A 58 -9.92 -4.74 -9.82
N LYS A 59 -10.13 -4.76 -8.49
CA LYS A 59 -9.34 -3.96 -7.52
C LYS A 59 -7.83 -4.21 -7.60
N THR A 60 -7.43 -5.45 -7.94
CA THR A 60 -6.03 -5.83 -8.07
C THR A 60 -5.28 -4.98 -9.10
N LEU A 61 -5.97 -4.47 -10.12
CA LEU A 61 -5.38 -3.55 -11.11
C LEU A 61 -4.80 -2.30 -10.46
N VAL A 62 -5.40 -1.81 -9.39
CA VAL A 62 -4.90 -0.62 -8.66
C VAL A 62 -3.56 -0.93 -7.97
N ALA A 63 -3.42 -2.13 -7.40
CA ALA A 63 -2.13 -2.61 -6.89
C ALA A 63 -1.09 -2.77 -8.01
N ASP A 64 -1.50 -3.33 -9.15
CA ASP A 64 -0.63 -3.46 -10.32
C ASP A 64 -0.14 -2.10 -10.84
N ALA A 65 -1.03 -1.11 -10.89
CA ALA A 65 -0.68 0.26 -11.26
C ALA A 65 0.36 0.85 -10.30
N ALA A 66 0.15 0.68 -8.98
CA ALA A 66 1.09 1.15 -7.97
C ALA A 66 2.48 0.53 -8.11
N ILE A 67 2.55 -0.78 -8.44
CA ILE A 67 3.80 -1.50 -8.68
C ILE A 67 4.45 -1.05 -9.99
N ARG A 68 3.69 -0.93 -11.09
CA ARG A 68 4.22 -0.48 -12.40
C ARG A 68 4.83 0.90 -12.34
N HIS A 69 4.18 1.84 -11.63
CA HIS A 69 4.60 3.23 -11.54
C HIS A 69 5.68 3.48 -10.49
N SER A 70 6.18 2.46 -9.80
CA SER A 70 7.39 2.57 -8.98
C SER A 70 8.61 2.29 -9.84
N SER A 71 9.59 3.17 -9.85
CA SER A 71 10.81 3.04 -10.66
C SER A 71 12.05 3.33 -9.83
N GLY A 72 12.85 2.28 -9.56
CA GLY A 72 14.17 2.39 -8.94
C GLY A 72 14.25 1.91 -7.48
N HIS A 73 15.47 1.88 -6.98
CA HIS A 73 15.81 1.35 -5.65
C HIS A 73 15.24 2.18 -4.48
N HIS A 74 14.88 3.44 -4.72
CA HIS A 74 14.29 4.35 -3.72
C HIS A 74 12.77 4.47 -3.85
N GLU A 75 12.13 3.57 -4.60
CA GLU A 75 10.67 3.54 -4.77
C GLU A 75 10.10 2.14 -4.49
N ARG A 76 10.58 1.52 -3.43
CA ARG A 76 10.10 0.18 -3.04
C ARG A 76 8.64 0.20 -2.67
N VAL A 77 7.97 -0.90 -3.02
CA VAL A 77 6.55 -1.12 -2.74
C VAL A 77 6.39 -2.32 -1.82
N ILE A 78 5.67 -2.16 -0.73
CA ILE A 78 5.27 -3.26 0.13
C ILE A 78 3.81 -3.61 -0.15
N TYR A 79 3.56 -4.90 -0.42
CA TYR A 79 2.21 -5.46 -0.54
C TYR A 79 1.89 -6.28 0.70
N LEU A 80 0.91 -5.82 1.46
CA LEU A 80 0.47 -6.46 2.70
C LEU A 80 -0.76 -7.32 2.45
N SER A 81 -0.66 -8.58 2.80
CA SER A 81 -1.75 -9.54 2.75
C SER A 81 -2.17 -9.95 4.18
N PRO A 82 -3.46 -10.18 4.44
CA PRO A 82 -3.92 -10.55 5.78
C PRO A 82 -3.55 -11.99 6.18
N ILE A 83 -3.20 -12.84 5.24
CA ILE A 83 -2.86 -14.24 5.51
C ILE A 83 -1.72 -14.77 4.65
N LYS A 84 -0.90 -15.66 5.21
CA LYS A 84 0.29 -16.25 4.57
C LYS A 84 0.00 -16.92 3.21
N ALA A 85 -1.13 -17.61 3.08
CA ALA A 85 -1.48 -18.31 1.84
C ALA A 85 -1.68 -17.32 0.68
N LEU A 86 -2.33 -16.18 0.94
CA LEU A 86 -2.50 -15.12 -0.06
C LEU A 86 -1.16 -14.43 -0.36
N SER A 87 -0.26 -14.29 0.62
CA SER A 87 1.08 -13.75 0.38
C SER A 87 1.86 -14.60 -0.61
N ASN A 88 1.86 -15.92 -0.46
CA ASN A 88 2.53 -16.84 -1.38
C ASN A 88 1.92 -16.74 -2.80
N GLN A 89 0.59 -16.74 -2.90
CA GLN A 89 -0.11 -16.60 -4.17
C GLN A 89 0.26 -15.26 -4.87
N LYS A 90 0.29 -14.16 -4.13
CA LYS A 90 0.63 -12.84 -4.68
C LYS A 90 2.11 -12.74 -5.07
N PHE A 91 2.99 -13.35 -4.33
CA PHE A 91 4.39 -13.45 -4.68
C PHE A 91 4.58 -14.14 -6.03
N ASP A 92 3.98 -15.32 -6.23
CA ASP A 92 4.05 -16.07 -7.49
C ASP A 92 3.40 -15.29 -8.66
N GLU A 93 2.29 -14.60 -8.40
CA GLU A 93 1.60 -13.76 -9.37
C GLU A 93 2.49 -12.60 -9.82
N PHE A 94 3.09 -11.86 -8.88
CA PHE A 94 3.90 -10.69 -9.18
C PHE A 94 5.22 -11.03 -9.86
N GLN A 95 5.86 -12.15 -9.51
CA GLN A 95 7.05 -12.63 -10.22
C GLN A 95 6.78 -12.89 -11.70
N LYS A 96 5.61 -13.42 -12.02
CA LYS A 96 5.21 -13.69 -13.42
C LYS A 96 4.78 -12.44 -14.16
N LYS A 97 4.12 -11.52 -13.44
CA LYS A 97 3.50 -10.32 -14.03
C LYS A 97 4.49 -9.19 -14.24
N PHE A 98 5.52 -9.10 -13.40
CA PHE A 98 6.54 -8.06 -13.42
C PHE A 98 7.95 -8.67 -13.53
N PRO A 99 8.27 -9.34 -14.65
CA PRO A 99 9.56 -10.01 -14.81
C PRO A 99 10.75 -9.04 -14.80
N GLU A 100 10.50 -7.76 -15.04
CA GLU A 100 11.49 -6.67 -15.03
C GLU A 100 11.79 -6.17 -13.60
N LYS A 101 10.97 -6.54 -12.61
CA LYS A 101 11.14 -6.12 -11.21
C LYS A 101 11.59 -7.25 -10.33
N SER A 102 12.42 -6.92 -9.35
CA SER A 102 12.74 -7.86 -8.28
C SER A 102 11.54 -7.98 -7.34
N VAL A 103 11.14 -9.22 -7.05
CA VAL A 103 10.04 -9.53 -6.12
C VAL A 103 10.57 -10.38 -4.98
N GLY A 104 10.21 -10.03 -3.76
CA GLY A 104 10.54 -10.76 -2.55
C GLY A 104 9.31 -11.10 -1.72
N ILE A 105 9.48 -11.99 -0.76
CA ILE A 105 8.43 -12.39 0.19
C ILE A 105 8.99 -12.57 1.59
N ILE A 106 8.30 -11.99 2.58
CA ILE A 106 8.58 -12.22 4.00
C ILE A 106 7.28 -12.61 4.72
N THR A 107 7.29 -13.80 5.28
CA THR A 107 6.24 -14.30 6.18
C THR A 107 6.90 -14.87 7.43
N GLY A 108 6.14 -15.28 8.43
CA GLY A 108 6.73 -15.85 9.66
C GLY A 108 7.65 -17.08 9.45
N ASN A 109 7.60 -17.74 8.29
CA ASN A 109 8.39 -18.95 8.01
C ASN A 109 9.26 -18.84 6.74
N VAL A 110 9.13 -17.78 5.96
CA VAL A 110 9.82 -17.60 4.68
C VAL A 110 10.37 -16.19 4.63
N CYS A 111 11.65 -16.07 4.30
CA CYS A 111 12.31 -14.81 3.94
C CYS A 111 13.08 -15.07 2.64
N PHE A 112 12.62 -14.48 1.55
CA PHE A 112 13.25 -14.58 0.25
C PHE A 112 13.35 -13.20 -0.39
N ASN A 113 14.55 -12.84 -0.83
CA ASN A 113 14.86 -11.56 -1.48
C ASN A 113 14.32 -10.32 -0.72
N PRO A 114 14.72 -10.10 0.53
CA PRO A 114 14.20 -9.02 1.36
C PRO A 114 14.54 -7.61 0.82
N GLU A 115 15.53 -7.51 -0.07
CA GLU A 115 15.95 -6.26 -0.71
C GLU A 115 15.19 -5.95 -2.02
N ALA A 116 14.18 -6.75 -2.35
CA ALA A 116 13.43 -6.60 -3.60
C ALA A 116 12.71 -5.25 -3.69
N GLU A 117 12.51 -4.77 -4.92
CA GLU A 117 11.71 -3.57 -5.22
C GLU A 117 10.24 -3.74 -4.80
N VAL A 118 9.69 -4.94 -4.98
CA VAL A 118 8.33 -5.31 -4.56
C VAL A 118 8.42 -6.38 -3.50
N LEU A 119 7.95 -6.09 -2.30
CA LEU A 119 8.06 -6.99 -1.17
C LEU A 119 6.68 -7.39 -0.65
N VAL A 120 6.33 -8.65 -0.81
CA VAL A 120 5.08 -9.23 -0.31
C VAL A 120 5.27 -9.71 1.12
N MET A 121 4.41 -9.29 2.04
CA MET A 121 4.48 -9.75 3.42
C MET A 121 3.11 -9.74 4.12
N THR A 122 3.06 -10.35 5.31
CA THR A 122 1.88 -10.19 6.17
C THR A 122 1.98 -8.89 6.98
N THR A 123 0.82 -8.33 7.34
CA THR A 123 0.75 -7.05 8.05
C THR A 123 1.52 -7.07 9.37
N GLU A 124 1.48 -8.19 10.09
CA GLU A 124 2.17 -8.36 11.36
C GLU A 124 3.69 -8.24 11.25
N ILE A 125 4.26 -8.67 10.12
CA ILE A 125 5.71 -8.56 9.87
C ILE A 125 6.09 -7.08 9.76
N LEU A 126 5.40 -6.30 8.93
CA LEU A 126 5.68 -4.87 8.79
C LEU A 126 5.44 -4.14 10.12
N ARG A 127 4.31 -4.39 10.80
CA ARG A 127 4.03 -3.80 12.11
C ARG A 127 5.16 -4.04 13.10
N ASN A 128 5.60 -5.29 13.24
CA ASN A 128 6.66 -5.64 14.19
C ASN A 128 7.98 -4.95 13.84
N THR A 129 8.31 -4.86 12.55
CA THR A 129 9.52 -4.16 12.07
C THR A 129 9.46 -2.66 12.40
N LEU A 130 8.33 -2.00 12.14
CA LEU A 130 8.12 -0.58 12.45
C LEU A 130 8.21 -0.33 13.96
N PHE A 131 7.57 -1.16 14.76
CA PHE A 131 7.59 -1.06 16.21
C PHE A 131 9.01 -1.22 16.79
N GLN A 132 9.77 -2.21 16.31
CA GLN A 132 11.15 -2.42 16.74
C GLN A 132 12.04 -1.23 16.35
N ARG A 133 11.87 -0.67 15.14
CA ARG A 133 12.59 0.55 14.74
C ARG A 133 12.29 1.73 15.65
N GLN A 134 11.03 1.95 16.00
CA GLN A 134 10.64 3.00 16.92
C GLN A 134 11.32 2.82 18.28
N MET A 135 11.35 1.62 18.84
CA MET A 135 12.02 1.33 20.11
C MET A 135 13.54 1.58 20.07
N VAL A 136 14.18 1.33 18.93
CA VAL A 136 15.62 1.66 18.72
C VAL A 136 15.80 3.18 18.67
N MET A 137 14.93 3.91 17.98
CA MET A 137 15.01 5.39 17.91
C MET A 137 14.80 6.05 19.26
N GLU A 138 13.91 5.50 20.08
CA GLU A 138 13.63 5.96 21.45
C GLU A 138 14.72 5.53 22.47
N GLY A 139 15.74 4.77 22.03
CA GLY A 139 16.82 4.28 22.88
C GLY A 139 16.41 3.16 23.84
N SER A 140 15.23 2.58 23.67
CA SER A 140 14.70 1.49 24.48
C SER A 140 15.29 0.12 24.10
N LEU A 141 15.88 0.00 22.91
CA LEU A 141 16.58 -1.19 22.41
C LEU A 141 17.86 -0.79 21.69
N GLU A 142 18.91 -1.63 21.86
CA GLU A 142 20.14 -1.49 21.08
C GLU A 142 19.97 -2.13 19.70
N LYS A 143 20.58 -1.52 18.65
CA LYS A 143 20.51 -2.04 17.25
C LYS A 143 20.88 -3.52 17.10
N GLY A 144 21.74 -4.06 17.97
CA GLY A 144 22.16 -5.46 17.96
C GLY A 144 21.21 -6.44 18.66
N GLN A 145 20.15 -5.96 19.33
CA GLN A 145 19.17 -6.79 20.03
C GLN A 145 17.88 -7.00 19.26
N VAL A 146 17.81 -6.44 18.03
CA VAL A 146 16.62 -6.47 17.21
C VAL A 146 16.81 -7.49 16.10
N ASP A 147 15.96 -8.51 16.09
CA ASP A 147 15.88 -9.47 14.99
C ASP A 147 14.93 -8.91 13.91
N LEU A 148 15.45 -7.98 13.11
CA LEU A 148 14.73 -7.44 11.97
C LEU A 148 14.70 -8.50 10.87
N HIS A 149 13.52 -8.90 10.45
CA HIS A 149 13.35 -9.83 9.32
C HIS A 149 13.91 -9.25 8.01
N PHE A 150 14.07 -7.93 7.94
CA PHE A 150 14.71 -7.22 6.83
C PHE A 150 15.18 -5.83 7.27
N GLU A 151 16.24 -5.34 6.65
CA GLU A 151 16.70 -3.97 6.78
C GLU A 151 16.17 -3.15 5.58
N MET A 152 15.50 -2.04 5.86
CA MET A 152 15.04 -1.08 4.87
C MET A 152 15.09 0.32 5.48
N ASP A 153 15.58 1.27 4.74
CA ASP A 153 15.37 2.68 5.06
C ASP A 153 13.95 3.08 4.66
N ILE A 154 13.02 2.94 5.62
CA ILE A 154 11.60 3.16 5.37
C ILE A 154 11.32 4.61 4.96
N GLU A 155 12.12 5.56 5.41
CA GLU A 155 11.92 6.97 5.10
C GLU A 155 12.39 7.35 3.70
N ASN A 156 13.46 6.69 3.23
CA ASN A 156 14.09 7.04 1.96
C ASN A 156 13.82 6.04 0.83
N ASP A 157 13.57 4.76 1.15
CA ASP A 157 13.43 3.70 0.15
C ASP A 157 11.96 3.27 -0.06
N LEU A 158 11.08 3.44 0.95
CA LEU A 158 9.70 3.01 0.86
C LEU A 158 8.80 4.11 0.29
N SER A 159 8.27 3.90 -0.90
CA SER A 159 7.36 4.87 -1.53
C SER A 159 5.89 4.55 -1.32
N LYS A 160 5.52 3.27 -1.35
CA LYS A 160 4.12 2.85 -1.33
C LYS A 160 3.90 1.62 -0.45
N VAL A 161 2.77 1.59 0.25
CA VAL A 161 2.28 0.39 0.95
C VAL A 161 0.87 0.08 0.51
N ILE A 162 0.68 -1.12 -0.01
CA ILE A 162 -0.61 -1.65 -0.45
C ILE A 162 -1.16 -2.54 0.66
N PHE A 163 -2.28 -2.15 1.23
CA PHE A 163 -3.05 -2.93 2.19
C PHE A 163 -4.15 -3.67 1.45
N ASP A 164 -3.99 -4.96 1.27
CA ASP A 164 -5.04 -5.79 0.67
C ASP A 164 -6.05 -6.25 1.73
N GLU A 165 -7.31 -6.37 1.31
CA GLU A 165 -8.41 -6.83 2.13
C GLU A 165 -8.59 -6.03 3.44
N VAL A 166 -8.53 -4.70 3.35
CA VAL A 166 -8.61 -3.78 4.51
C VAL A 166 -9.92 -3.95 5.33
N HIS A 167 -10.96 -4.59 4.80
CA HIS A 167 -12.16 -4.89 5.56
C HIS A 167 -11.92 -5.77 6.81
N TYR A 168 -10.79 -6.47 6.88
CA TYR A 168 -10.32 -7.13 8.11
C TYR A 168 -9.95 -6.16 9.25
N LEU A 169 -9.96 -4.84 9.02
CA LEU A 169 -9.87 -3.85 10.10
C LEU A 169 -10.92 -4.05 11.19
N ASN A 170 -12.09 -4.55 10.82
CA ASN A 170 -13.17 -4.84 11.78
C ASN A 170 -13.01 -6.21 12.47
N ASP A 171 -11.99 -6.99 12.13
CA ASP A 171 -11.70 -8.26 12.77
C ASP A 171 -10.99 -8.01 14.11
N PRO A 172 -11.53 -8.53 15.25
CA PRO A 172 -10.97 -8.28 16.58
C PRO A 172 -9.52 -8.72 16.75
N ASP A 173 -9.10 -9.76 15.99
CA ASP A 173 -7.76 -10.35 16.12
C ASP A 173 -6.73 -9.69 15.18
N ARG A 174 -7.16 -9.07 14.08
CA ARG A 174 -6.30 -8.58 13.00
C ARG A 174 -6.37 -7.07 12.79
N GLY A 175 -7.48 -6.45 13.13
CA GLY A 175 -7.73 -5.03 12.86
C GLY A 175 -6.68 -4.12 13.51
N GLY A 176 -6.30 -4.41 14.74
CA GLY A 176 -5.28 -3.64 15.46
C GLY A 176 -3.93 -3.59 14.74
N ALA A 177 -3.50 -4.70 14.12
CA ALA A 177 -2.23 -4.73 13.39
C ALA A 177 -2.23 -3.80 12.17
N VAL A 178 -3.35 -3.69 11.47
CA VAL A 178 -3.50 -2.81 10.29
C VAL A 178 -3.47 -1.34 10.74
N GLU A 179 -4.24 -0.98 11.77
CA GLU A 179 -4.27 0.38 12.33
C GLU A 179 -2.90 0.83 12.82
N GLU A 180 -2.26 0.00 13.67
CA GLU A 180 -0.93 0.29 14.21
C GLU A 180 0.11 0.46 13.09
N THR A 181 0.08 -0.41 12.06
CA THR A 181 0.98 -0.30 10.90
C THR A 181 0.76 1.03 10.18
N MET A 182 -0.49 1.38 9.90
CA MET A 182 -0.81 2.65 9.24
C MET A 182 -0.35 3.85 10.05
N MET A 183 -0.47 3.82 11.38
CA MET A 183 -0.04 4.91 12.26
C MET A 183 1.48 5.08 12.34
N MET A 184 2.24 4.00 12.25
CA MET A 184 3.70 4.03 12.35
C MET A 184 4.41 4.34 11.03
N LEU A 185 3.72 4.25 9.88
CA LEU A 185 4.32 4.57 8.58
C LEU A 185 4.56 6.08 8.45
N PRO A 186 5.70 6.52 7.88
CA PRO A 186 5.95 7.93 7.57
C PRO A 186 4.86 8.56 6.71
N GLY A 187 4.61 9.87 6.88
CA GLY A 187 3.64 10.62 6.08
C GLY A 187 3.99 10.70 4.58
N SER A 188 5.28 10.52 4.24
CA SER A 188 5.77 10.45 2.86
C SER A 188 5.34 9.18 2.12
N VAL A 189 4.98 8.11 2.83
CA VAL A 189 4.59 6.84 2.23
C VAL A 189 3.15 6.89 1.74
N GLN A 190 2.95 6.65 0.45
CA GLN A 190 1.63 6.59 -0.16
C GLN A 190 0.90 5.30 0.25
N LEU A 191 -0.33 5.42 0.77
CA LEU A 191 -1.15 4.28 1.19
C LEU A 191 -2.16 3.94 0.12
N ILE A 192 -2.22 2.66 -0.26
CA ILE A 192 -3.19 2.09 -1.19
C ILE A 192 -3.98 1.02 -0.41
N MET A 193 -5.25 1.25 -0.22
CA MET A 193 -6.11 0.39 0.58
C MET A 193 -7.15 -0.27 -0.34
N LEU A 194 -7.10 -1.59 -0.43
CA LEU A 194 -8.02 -2.38 -1.24
C LEU A 194 -8.97 -3.14 -0.31
N SER A 195 -10.26 -3.00 -0.53
CA SER A 195 -11.30 -3.60 0.32
C SER A 195 -12.42 -4.22 -0.51
N ALA A 196 -13.00 -5.30 0.00
CA ALA A 196 -14.36 -5.62 -0.37
C ALA A 196 -15.30 -4.46 0.01
N THR A 197 -16.54 -4.50 -0.43
CA THR A 197 -17.51 -3.46 -0.07
C THR A 197 -17.63 -3.36 1.46
N ILE A 198 -17.31 -2.18 1.99
CA ILE A 198 -17.42 -1.85 3.41
C ILE A 198 -18.53 -0.81 3.62
N ASP A 199 -19.14 -0.87 4.80
CA ASP A 199 -20.08 0.17 5.22
C ASP A 199 -19.29 1.43 5.63
N LYS A 200 -19.66 2.58 5.06
CA LYS A 200 -19.05 3.89 5.35
C LYS A 200 -17.52 3.97 5.10
N PRO A 201 -17.06 3.73 3.87
CA PRO A 201 -15.62 3.82 3.52
C PRO A 201 -15.04 5.22 3.78
N GLU A 202 -15.86 6.25 3.75
CA GLU A 202 -15.48 7.63 4.05
C GLU A 202 -14.93 7.81 5.47
N LYS A 203 -15.37 7.01 6.45
CA LYS A 203 -14.85 7.07 7.83
C LYS A 203 -13.39 6.61 7.88
N LEU A 204 -13.07 5.53 7.17
CA LEU A 204 -11.70 5.05 7.07
C LEU A 204 -10.80 6.07 6.34
N ALA A 205 -11.29 6.64 5.25
CA ALA A 205 -10.55 7.66 4.51
C ALA A 205 -10.28 8.90 5.36
N GLN A 206 -11.28 9.41 6.09
CA GLN A 206 -11.12 10.53 7.02
C GLN A 206 -10.13 10.24 8.15
N TRP A 207 -10.15 9.01 8.68
CA TRP A 207 -9.21 8.60 9.71
C TRP A 207 -7.77 8.59 9.18
N VAL A 208 -7.54 8.07 7.98
CA VAL A 208 -6.22 8.08 7.31
C VAL A 208 -5.75 9.51 7.03
N GLU A 209 -6.64 10.40 6.57
CA GLU A 209 -6.34 11.82 6.34
C GLU A 209 -5.93 12.52 7.64
N GLY A 210 -6.65 12.26 8.75
CA GLY A 210 -6.36 12.83 10.08
C GLY A 210 -4.99 12.45 10.63
N ARG A 211 -4.42 11.33 10.22
CA ARG A 211 -3.09 10.88 10.59
C ARG A 211 -1.98 11.82 10.10
N GLN A 212 -2.10 12.32 8.86
CA GLN A 212 -1.10 13.19 8.25
C GLN A 212 -1.02 14.57 8.94
N THR A 213 -2.14 15.06 9.44
CA THR A 213 -2.17 16.39 10.10
C THR A 213 -1.55 16.39 11.49
N ASN A 214 -1.36 15.22 12.11
CA ASN A 214 -0.75 15.11 13.44
C ASN A 214 0.78 14.86 13.38
N GLY A 215 1.31 14.37 12.25
CA GLY A 215 2.75 14.15 12.04
C GLY A 215 3.54 15.44 11.72
N ASP A 216 2.87 16.48 11.25
CA ASP A 216 3.51 17.77 10.89
C ASP A 216 3.58 18.77 12.09
N ARG A 217 3.35 18.31 13.32
CA ARG A 217 3.30 19.17 14.54
C ARG A 217 4.42 18.92 15.55
N GLU A 218 5.51 18.26 15.14
CA GLU A 218 6.72 18.19 15.98
C GLU A 218 7.93 18.86 15.34
#